data_698edd82ae201b0f0c9ec46c6358df83
#
_entry.id   698edd82ae201b0f0c9ec46c6358df83
#
_cell.length_a   1.000
_cell.length_b   1.000
_cell.length_c   1.000
_cell.angle_alpha   90.00
_cell.angle_beta   90.00
_cell.angle_gamma   90.00
#
_symmetry.space_group_name_H-M   'P 1'
#
loop_
_entity.id
_entity.type
_entity.pdbx_description
1 polymer ?
#
loop_
_entity_poly.entity_id
_entity_poly.type
_entity_poly.pdbx_seq_one_letter_code
_entity_poly.pdbx_strand_id
1 'polypeptide(L)'
;SIYLFSDHLKALETFSLESILSHIYYFRCRDYIELLAQVYLLPDFLSEHSKVRLVVVDGIAFPFRHDFEDLSLRTRLLNGLAQQLIIIANDHRAAVVLTNQMTTRIGQRQSTLVPALGESWGHAATVRLIFHWDNSQRLRASEMCSLQLSLRMQMVLK
;
A
#
# COMPACT_ATOMS: atom_id res chain seq x y z
N SER A 1 9.02 -15.50 -8.56
CA SER A 1 9.51 -16.74 -7.96
C SER A 1 9.36 -16.63 -6.47
N ILE A 2 8.54 -17.47 -5.89
CA ILE A 2 8.48 -17.67 -4.45
C ILE A 2 9.69 -18.55 -4.13
N TYR A 3 10.62 -18.05 -3.35
CA TYR A 3 11.71 -18.86 -2.84
C TYR A 3 11.16 -19.81 -1.79
N LEU A 4 11.00 -21.06 -2.16
CA LEU A 4 10.70 -22.12 -1.23
C LEU A 4 11.98 -22.42 -0.44
N PHE A 5 11.87 -22.47 0.87
CA PHE A 5 12.96 -22.83 1.74
C PHE A 5 13.44 -24.24 1.42
N SER A 6 14.75 -24.42 1.30
CA SER A 6 15.37 -25.71 1.02
C SER A 6 15.21 -26.72 2.16
N ASP A 7 14.79 -26.28 3.33
CA ASP A 7 14.60 -27.08 4.53
C ASP A 7 13.21 -26.81 5.12
N HIS A 8 12.23 -27.61 4.73
CA HIS A 8 10.82 -27.47 5.10
C HIS A 8 10.59 -27.60 6.61
N LEU A 9 11.32 -28.49 7.27
CA LEU A 9 11.18 -28.73 8.72
C LEU A 9 11.69 -27.53 9.51
N LYS A 10 12.82 -26.97 9.11
CA LYS A 10 13.40 -25.79 9.75
C LYS A 10 12.56 -24.55 9.54
N ALA A 11 11.90 -24.42 8.39
CA ALA A 11 10.93 -23.36 8.12
C ALA A 11 9.70 -23.49 9.02
N LEU A 12 9.16 -24.67 9.25
CA LEU A 12 8.01 -24.91 10.12
C LEU A 12 8.31 -24.60 11.60
N GLU A 13 9.52 -24.90 12.06
CA GLU A 13 9.95 -24.55 13.42
C GLU A 13 10.12 -23.04 13.61
N THR A 14 10.61 -22.33 12.59
CA THR A 14 10.87 -20.88 12.64
C THR A 14 9.62 -20.04 12.35
N PHE A 15 8.68 -20.55 11.56
CA PHE A 15 7.47 -19.88 11.11
C PHE A 15 6.20 -20.52 11.68
N SER A 16 6.14 -20.75 12.99
CA SER A 16 4.88 -21.11 13.62
C SER A 16 3.88 -19.95 13.50
N LEU A 17 2.58 -20.26 13.42
CA LEU A 17 1.52 -19.23 13.36
C LEU A 17 1.64 -18.23 14.52
N GLU A 18 1.93 -18.72 15.71
CA GLU A 18 2.10 -17.93 16.91
C GLU A 18 3.30 -16.97 16.79
N SER A 19 4.43 -17.46 16.29
CA SER A 19 5.61 -16.65 16.00
C SER A 19 5.31 -15.55 14.96
N ILE A 20 4.62 -15.88 13.88
CA ILE A 20 4.25 -14.90 12.85
C ILE A 20 3.35 -13.82 13.44
N LEU A 21 2.28 -14.20 14.17
CA LEU A 21 1.34 -13.25 14.73
C LEU A 21 1.97 -12.35 15.79
N SER A 22 2.94 -12.84 16.57
CA SER A 22 3.66 -12.04 17.56
C SER A 22 4.51 -10.91 16.96
N HIS A 23 4.81 -10.96 15.65
CA HIS A 23 5.59 -9.95 14.93
C HIS A 23 4.73 -9.01 14.08
N ILE A 24 3.39 -9.10 14.18
CA ILE A 24 2.47 -8.24 13.45
C ILE A 24 1.83 -7.24 14.42
N TYR A 25 2.04 -5.97 14.15
CA TYR A 25 1.34 -4.86 14.82
C TYR A 25 0.17 -4.44 13.95
N TYR A 26 -1.03 -4.37 14.55
CA TYR A 26 -2.25 -4.05 13.81
C TYR A 26 -2.89 -2.78 14.34
N PHE A 27 -3.09 -1.81 13.46
CA PHE A 27 -3.77 -0.54 13.73
C PHE A 27 -5.02 -0.44 12.87
N ARG A 28 -6.18 -0.37 13.50
CA ARG A 28 -7.45 -0.23 12.80
C ARG A 28 -7.75 1.26 12.62
N CYS A 29 -7.83 1.70 11.36
CA CYS A 29 -8.25 3.05 11.00
C CYS A 29 -9.63 2.97 10.30
N ARG A 30 -10.62 3.68 10.82
CA ARG A 30 -12.01 3.65 10.34
C ARG A 30 -12.25 4.69 9.26
N ASP A 31 -11.55 5.80 9.33
CA ASP A 31 -11.68 6.95 8.43
C ASP A 31 -10.29 7.54 8.08
N TYR A 32 -10.30 8.60 7.27
CA TYR A 32 -9.05 9.24 6.85
C TYR A 32 -8.38 10.02 8.00
N ILE A 33 -9.12 10.50 8.98
CA ILE A 33 -8.59 11.26 10.12
C ILE A 33 -7.77 10.32 11.01
N GLU A 34 -8.34 9.15 11.34
CA GLU A 34 -7.63 8.12 12.10
C GLU A 34 -6.38 7.63 11.34
N LEU A 35 -6.48 7.44 10.02
CA LEU A 35 -5.34 7.03 9.19
C LEU A 35 -4.23 8.09 9.20
N LEU A 36 -4.56 9.37 9.01
CA LEU A 36 -3.59 10.45 9.05
C LEU A 36 -2.93 10.58 10.42
N ALA A 37 -3.71 10.50 11.49
CA ALA A 37 -3.20 10.51 12.85
C ALA A 37 -2.24 9.34 13.11
N GLN A 38 -2.62 8.14 12.68
CA GLN A 38 -1.77 6.96 12.82
C GLN A 38 -0.45 7.08 12.06
N VAL A 39 -0.48 7.62 10.83
CA VAL A 39 0.75 7.85 10.05
C VAL A 39 1.61 8.93 10.68
N TYR A 40 1.01 9.94 11.32
CA TYR A 40 1.75 10.96 12.06
C TYR A 40 2.52 10.38 13.26
N LEU A 41 1.94 9.41 13.97
CA LEU A 41 2.55 8.74 15.12
C LEU A 41 3.52 7.60 14.72
N LEU A 42 3.50 7.19 13.46
CA LEU A 42 4.27 6.05 12.98
C LEU A 42 5.80 6.19 13.14
N PRO A 43 6.42 7.38 12.97
CA PRO A 43 7.86 7.55 13.21
C PRO A 43 8.29 7.19 14.64
N ASP A 44 7.55 7.65 15.65
CA ASP A 44 7.84 7.35 17.06
C ASP A 44 7.72 5.85 17.30
N PHE A 45 6.64 5.24 16.83
CA PHE A 45 6.44 3.79 16.91
C PHE A 45 7.58 2.99 16.27
N LEU A 46 8.02 3.37 15.06
CA LEU A 46 9.11 2.69 14.36
C LEU A 46 10.47 2.91 15.03
N SER A 47 10.66 4.02 15.74
CA SER A 47 11.85 4.27 16.54
C SER A 47 11.92 3.32 17.74
N GLU A 48 10.79 3.09 18.41
CA GLU A 48 10.69 2.12 19.51
C GLU A 48 10.76 0.68 19.01
N HIS A 49 10.25 0.41 17.82
CA HIS A 49 10.17 -0.93 17.22
C HIS A 49 11.10 -1.05 15.99
N SER A 50 12.38 -0.82 16.20
CA SER A 50 13.40 -0.73 15.13
C SER A 50 13.56 -1.98 14.24
N LYS A 51 12.97 -3.11 14.63
CA LYS A 51 12.94 -4.36 13.85
C LYS A 51 11.85 -4.37 12.78
N VAL A 52 10.88 -3.45 12.82
CA VAL A 52 9.84 -3.34 11.80
C VAL A 52 10.47 -2.89 10.49
N ARG A 53 10.22 -3.65 9.41
CA ARG A 53 10.78 -3.40 8.07
C ARG A 53 9.71 -3.30 6.99
N LEU A 54 8.46 -3.54 7.33
CA LEU A 54 7.33 -3.48 6.41
C LEU A 54 6.16 -2.77 7.08
N VAL A 55 5.64 -1.76 6.40
CA VAL A 55 4.40 -1.07 6.74
C VAL A 55 3.40 -1.31 5.63
N VAL A 56 2.23 -1.82 5.96
CA VAL A 56 1.16 -2.06 4.99
C VAL A 56 -0.05 -1.21 5.34
N VAL A 57 -0.52 -0.40 4.39
CA VAL A 57 -1.80 0.32 4.49
C VAL A 57 -2.82 -0.38 3.59
N ASP A 58 -3.72 -1.14 4.19
CA ASP A 58 -4.71 -1.94 3.47
C ASP A 58 -6.13 -1.47 3.83
N GLY A 59 -6.81 -0.69 3.04
CA GLY A 59 -6.53 -0.16 1.70
C GLY A 59 -6.72 1.35 1.73
N ILE A 60 -5.87 2.02 0.98
CA ILE A 60 -5.81 3.49 0.96
C ILE A 60 -7.06 4.18 0.39
N ALA A 61 -7.80 3.50 -0.51
CA ALA A 61 -8.93 4.11 -1.17
C ALA A 61 -10.14 4.31 -0.26
N PHE A 62 -10.41 3.37 0.64
CA PHE A 62 -11.64 3.35 1.44
C PHE A 62 -11.78 4.61 2.32
N PRO A 63 -10.78 5.02 3.13
CA PRO A 63 -10.89 6.18 4.00
C PRO A 63 -11.13 7.50 3.25
N PHE A 64 -10.73 7.57 1.98
CA PHE A 64 -10.81 8.79 1.16
C PHE A 64 -11.98 8.81 0.15
N ARG A 65 -12.90 7.83 0.22
CA ARG A 65 -13.99 7.71 -0.76
C ARG A 65 -15.24 8.50 -0.40
N HIS A 66 -15.64 8.53 0.87
CA HIS A 66 -17.00 8.88 1.26
C HIS A 66 -17.17 10.26 1.87
N ASP A 67 -16.13 10.88 2.43
CA ASP A 67 -16.31 12.04 3.30
C ASP A 67 -15.77 13.36 2.73
N PHE A 68 -15.53 13.42 1.42
CA PHE A 68 -14.99 14.61 0.80
C PHE A 68 -15.97 15.28 -0.16
N GLU A 69 -16.59 16.38 0.27
CA GLU A 69 -17.26 17.32 -0.61
C GLU A 69 -16.23 18.11 -1.45
N ASP A 70 -15.07 18.42 -0.86
CA ASP A 70 -13.97 19.12 -1.53
C ASP A 70 -12.89 18.14 -2.04
N LEU A 71 -12.91 17.88 -3.34
CA LEU A 71 -11.90 17.06 -4.02
C LEU A 71 -10.50 17.66 -3.97
N SER A 72 -10.37 18.99 -3.85
CA SER A 72 -9.09 19.68 -3.73
C SER A 72 -8.45 19.39 -2.37
N LEU A 73 -9.25 19.46 -1.30
CA LEU A 73 -8.82 19.07 0.04
C LEU A 73 -8.37 17.62 0.07
N ARG A 74 -9.16 16.71 -0.50
CA ARG A 74 -8.81 15.28 -0.60
C ARG A 74 -7.45 15.09 -1.28
N THR A 75 -7.22 15.76 -2.41
CA THR A 75 -5.97 15.65 -3.17
C THR A 75 -4.78 16.16 -2.35
N ARG A 76 -4.94 17.27 -1.63
CA ARG A 76 -3.88 17.80 -0.75
C ARG A 76 -3.53 16.85 0.38
N LEU A 77 -4.54 16.28 1.04
CA LEU A 77 -4.34 15.31 2.13
C LEU A 77 -3.65 14.04 1.63
N LEU A 78 -4.07 13.51 0.48
CA LEU A 78 -3.43 12.34 -0.14
C LEU A 78 -1.97 12.62 -0.50
N ASN A 79 -1.67 13.77 -1.07
CA ASN A 79 -0.29 14.14 -1.39
C ASN A 79 0.56 14.30 -0.13
N GLY A 80 0.03 14.94 0.92
CA GLY A 80 0.70 15.04 2.21
C GLY A 80 0.98 13.67 2.83
N LEU A 81 -0.01 12.79 2.82
CA LEU A 81 0.12 11.42 3.29
C LEU A 81 1.21 10.65 2.52
N ALA A 82 1.23 10.77 1.18
CA ALA A 82 2.25 10.15 0.36
C ALA A 82 3.65 10.63 0.73
N GLN A 83 3.84 11.94 0.90
CA GLN A 83 5.12 12.51 1.29
C GLN A 83 5.58 12.03 2.68
N GLN A 84 4.67 11.97 3.65
CA GLN A 84 4.98 11.44 4.98
C GLN A 84 5.41 9.98 4.93
N LEU A 85 4.68 9.14 4.20
CA LEU A 85 5.04 7.72 4.05
C LEU A 85 6.38 7.54 3.34
N ILE A 86 6.73 8.44 2.43
CA ILE A 86 8.02 8.51 1.76
C ILE A 86 9.15 8.77 2.75
N ILE A 87 9.00 9.80 3.58
CA ILE A 87 9.97 10.19 4.60
C ILE A 87 10.15 9.02 5.57
N ILE A 88 9.06 8.47 6.09
CA ILE A 88 9.07 7.33 7.00
C ILE A 88 9.82 6.13 6.40
N ALA A 89 9.54 5.79 5.15
CA ALA A 89 10.20 4.68 4.46
C ALA A 89 11.72 4.86 4.40
N ASN A 90 12.17 6.09 4.12
CA ASN A 90 13.59 6.41 4.02
C ASN A 90 14.29 6.43 5.39
N ASP A 91 13.71 7.16 6.35
CA ASP A 91 14.34 7.40 7.66
C ASP A 91 14.43 6.11 8.48
N HIS A 92 13.40 5.27 8.42
CA HIS A 92 13.35 4.00 9.15
C HIS A 92 13.79 2.78 8.34
N ARG A 93 14.21 2.97 7.08
CA ARG A 93 14.61 1.88 6.17
C ARG A 93 13.56 0.77 6.11
N ALA A 94 12.29 1.17 6.05
CA ALA A 94 11.14 0.29 5.96
C ALA A 94 10.52 0.33 4.57
N ALA A 95 10.05 -0.81 4.07
CA ALA A 95 9.21 -0.85 2.89
C ALA A 95 7.79 -0.40 3.25
N VAL A 96 7.19 0.46 2.43
CA VAL A 96 5.78 0.86 2.58
C VAL A 96 4.98 0.34 1.41
N VAL A 97 3.98 -0.47 1.70
CA VAL A 97 3.06 -1.07 0.73
C VAL A 97 1.67 -0.48 0.95
N LEU A 98 1.09 0.06 -0.12
CA LEU A 98 -0.27 0.59 -0.11
C LEU A 98 -1.13 -0.25 -1.05
N THR A 99 -2.23 -0.80 -0.55
CA THR A 99 -3.22 -1.44 -1.42
C THR A 99 -4.23 -0.41 -1.89
N ASN A 100 -4.58 -0.46 -3.17
CA ASN A 100 -5.58 0.41 -3.77
C ASN A 100 -6.59 -0.41 -4.57
N GLN A 101 -7.80 0.11 -4.71
CA GLN A 101 -8.87 -0.52 -5.47
C GLN A 101 -8.89 -0.03 -6.91
N MET A 102 -9.47 -0.84 -7.79
CA MET A 102 -9.85 -0.41 -9.13
C MET A 102 -11.26 0.19 -9.11
N THR A 103 -11.48 1.19 -9.94
CA THR A 103 -12.79 1.82 -10.15
C THR A 103 -13.08 1.91 -11.64
N THR A 104 -14.36 2.04 -11.99
CA THR A 104 -14.77 2.19 -13.37
C THR A 104 -14.85 3.68 -13.72
N ARG A 105 -14.11 4.09 -14.73
CA ARG A 105 -14.25 5.41 -15.35
C ARG A 105 -15.22 5.29 -16.53
N ILE A 106 -16.35 5.96 -16.42
CA ILE A 106 -17.36 5.98 -17.48
C ILE A 106 -16.98 7.06 -18.50
N GLY A 107 -16.64 6.66 -19.70
CA GLY A 107 -16.43 7.56 -20.85
C GLY A 107 -17.65 7.57 -21.77
N GLN A 108 -17.67 8.48 -22.74
CA GLN A 108 -18.80 8.65 -23.67
C GLN A 108 -19.07 7.40 -24.55
N ARG A 109 -18.07 6.54 -24.81
CA ARG A 109 -18.19 5.37 -25.69
C ARG A 109 -17.78 4.07 -25.03
N GLN A 110 -17.02 4.12 -23.93
CA GLN A 110 -16.49 2.92 -23.31
C GLN A 110 -16.18 3.16 -21.83
N SER A 111 -16.47 2.20 -20.99
CA SER A 111 -16.03 2.20 -19.59
C SER A 111 -14.65 1.55 -19.47
N THR A 112 -13.76 2.16 -18.72
CA THR A 112 -12.42 1.64 -18.46
C THR A 112 -12.19 1.47 -16.97
N LEU A 113 -11.49 0.39 -16.60
CA LEU A 113 -11.03 0.19 -15.23
C LEU A 113 -9.76 1.01 -15.00
N VAL A 114 -9.78 1.82 -13.95
CA VAL A 114 -8.65 2.67 -13.55
C VAL A 114 -8.41 2.53 -12.05
N PRO A 115 -7.19 2.75 -11.55
CA PRO A 115 -6.95 2.82 -10.12
C PRO A 115 -7.78 3.92 -9.46
N ALA A 116 -8.32 3.63 -8.29
CA ALA A 116 -9.05 4.62 -7.49
C ALA A 116 -8.14 5.78 -7.05
N LEU A 117 -8.74 6.88 -6.57
CA LEU A 117 -8.11 8.11 -6.09
C LEU A 117 -7.52 9.03 -7.18
N GLY A 118 -7.67 8.66 -8.47
CA GLY A 118 -7.32 9.54 -9.60
C GLY A 118 -5.85 9.46 -10.03
N GLU A 119 -5.54 10.19 -11.10
CA GLU A 119 -4.23 10.14 -11.76
C GLU A 119 -3.11 10.73 -10.91
N SER A 120 -3.37 11.84 -10.22
CA SER A 120 -2.38 12.49 -9.35
C SER A 120 -1.86 11.55 -8.26
N TRP A 121 -2.74 10.75 -7.67
CA TRP A 121 -2.35 9.70 -6.72
C TRP A 121 -1.50 8.62 -7.37
N GLY A 122 -1.78 8.31 -8.64
CA GLY A 122 -1.02 7.32 -9.40
C GLY A 122 0.47 7.64 -9.52
N HIS A 123 0.86 8.92 -9.43
CA HIS A 123 2.26 9.38 -9.48
C HIS A 123 2.94 9.42 -8.10
N ALA A 124 2.21 9.23 -7.02
CA ALA A 124 2.76 9.28 -5.66
C ALA A 124 3.66 8.08 -5.33
N ALA A 125 3.40 6.92 -5.94
CA ALA A 125 4.17 5.71 -5.70
C ALA A 125 5.41 5.63 -6.60
N THR A 126 6.53 5.12 -6.07
CA THR A 126 7.76 4.88 -6.84
C THR A 126 7.61 3.67 -7.76
N VAL A 127 7.00 2.61 -7.26
CA VAL A 127 6.67 1.40 -8.02
C VAL A 127 5.20 1.14 -7.88
N ARG A 128 4.53 0.85 -8.98
CA ARG A 128 3.11 0.49 -9.00
C ARG A 128 2.93 -0.86 -9.68
N LEU A 129 2.32 -1.79 -8.95
CA LEU A 129 1.93 -3.10 -9.46
C LEU A 129 0.42 -3.12 -9.67
N ILE A 130 -0.01 -3.51 -10.86
CA ILE A 130 -1.41 -3.71 -11.20
C ILE A 130 -1.64 -5.20 -11.38
N PHE A 131 -2.48 -5.79 -10.54
CA PHE A 131 -2.87 -7.19 -10.65
C PHE A 131 -4.14 -7.30 -11.48
N HIS A 132 -4.14 -8.20 -12.45
CA HIS A 132 -5.29 -8.48 -13.30
C HIS A 132 -5.36 -9.98 -13.63
N TRP A 133 -6.55 -10.45 -13.90
CA TRP A 133 -6.77 -11.78 -14.41
C TRP A 133 -6.54 -11.79 -15.93
N ASP A 134 -5.77 -12.72 -16.42
CA ASP A 134 -5.67 -12.96 -17.85
C ASP A 134 -6.80 -13.91 -18.32
N ASN A 135 -6.93 -14.09 -19.65
CA ASN A 135 -7.95 -14.96 -20.23
C ASN A 135 -7.80 -16.44 -19.84
N SER A 136 -6.66 -16.84 -19.26
CA SER A 136 -6.40 -18.18 -18.73
C SER A 136 -6.71 -18.31 -17.24
N GLN A 137 -7.40 -17.32 -16.65
CA GLN A 137 -7.71 -17.23 -15.22
C GLN A 137 -6.46 -17.23 -14.31
N ARG A 138 -5.33 -16.77 -14.84
CA ARG A 138 -4.10 -16.59 -14.05
C ARG A 138 -3.95 -15.14 -13.62
N LEU A 139 -3.63 -14.95 -12.36
CA LEU A 139 -3.30 -13.62 -11.84
C LEU A 139 -1.95 -13.16 -12.41
N ARG A 140 -1.95 -12.00 -13.05
CA ARG A 140 -0.74 -11.36 -13.54
C ARG A 140 -0.54 -10.00 -12.89
N ALA A 141 0.73 -9.66 -12.68
CA ALA A 141 1.13 -8.32 -12.26
C ALA A 141 1.81 -7.61 -13.42
N SER A 142 1.40 -6.39 -13.71
CA SER A 142 2.11 -5.48 -14.61
C SER A 142 2.79 -4.40 -13.78
N GLU A 143 4.06 -4.15 -14.04
CA GLU A 143 4.85 -3.13 -13.36
C GLU A 143 4.84 -1.83 -14.16
N MET A 144 4.54 -0.73 -13.48
CA MET A 144 4.76 0.61 -14.00
C MET A 144 5.78 1.31 -13.09
N CYS A 145 7.02 1.39 -13.57
CA CYS A 145 8.11 2.04 -12.85
C CYS A 145 8.16 3.54 -13.19
N SER A 146 8.07 4.40 -12.21
CA SER A 146 8.58 5.77 -12.31
C SER A 146 9.99 5.76 -11.73
N LEU A 147 10.97 6.13 -12.55
CA LEU A 147 12.39 6.10 -12.23
C LEU A 147 12.72 6.99 -11.02
N GLN A 148 12.70 6.42 -9.84
CA GLN A 148 13.46 6.93 -8.70
C GLN A 148 13.70 5.82 -7.68
N LEU A 149 14.95 5.53 -7.41
CA LEU A 149 15.47 4.49 -6.53
C LEU A 149 15.14 4.73 -5.06
N SER A 150 13.95 4.39 -4.64
CA SER A 150 13.62 4.05 -3.26
C SER A 150 12.45 3.07 -3.29
N LEU A 151 12.62 1.93 -2.65
CA LEU A 151 11.64 0.84 -2.63
C LEU A 151 10.31 1.31 -2.05
N ARG A 152 9.40 1.70 -2.94
CA ARG A 152 8.01 2.04 -2.62
C ARG A 152 7.12 1.23 -3.52
N MET A 153 6.35 0.36 -2.96
CA MET A 153 5.46 -0.51 -3.70
C MET A 153 4.02 -0.11 -3.43
N GLN A 154 3.30 0.29 -4.47
CA GLN A 154 1.85 0.40 -4.41
C GLN A 154 1.24 -0.83 -5.06
N MET A 155 0.51 -1.61 -4.30
CA MET A 155 -0.24 -2.75 -4.80
C MET A 155 -1.67 -2.31 -5.13
N VAL A 156 -2.08 -2.45 -6.39
CA VAL A 156 -3.46 -2.17 -6.82
C VAL A 156 -4.13 -3.51 -7.11
N LEU A 157 -5.15 -3.84 -6.32
CA LEU A 157 -5.96 -5.04 -6.51
C LEU A 157 -7.13 -4.71 -7.45
N LYS A 158 -7.37 -5.59 -8.39
CA LYS A 158 -8.50 -5.54 -9.32
C LYS A 158 -9.63 -6.43 -8.83
#